data_d92a3af8d39314579000f2d46b666776
#
_entry.id   d92a3af8d39314579000f2d46b666776
#
_cell.length_a   1.000
_cell.length_b   1.000
_cell.length_c   1.000
_cell.angle_alpha   90.00
_cell.angle_beta   90.00
_cell.angle_gamma   90.00
#
_symmetry.space_group_name_H-M   'P 1'
#
loop_
_entity.id
_entity.type
_entity.pdbx_description
1 polymer ?
#
loop_
_entity_poly.entity_id
_entity_poly.type
_entity_poly.pdbx_seq_one_letter_code
_entity_poly.pdbx_strand_id
1 'polypeptide(L)'
;MAKNPNKKVAPKDEPMNGAMKFFLAGCVAELYLLILRRFYINADSELTRIAWYDHYLWTLAGIGAGVLAVGVIAALVLRGSAKKQKSAWILAAAGAFVGAATALVRWNMATLSFMTIVVPVIMLLGILWALYDRECALALTVLGASLFVLWGVRRYGSSMYVGTTVKVCVVIYLVLLAALAALTKSGKLNKLLPPKADKLPVYAACGLSALALLASLLGGGISYYAMWA
;
A
#
# COMPACT_ATOMS: atom_id res chain seq x y z
N MET A 1 33.14 -38.96 6.52
CA MET A 1 32.73 -37.78 5.72
C MET A 1 33.05 -36.52 6.50
N ALA A 2 34.11 -35.80 6.14
CA ALA A 2 34.59 -34.60 6.85
C ALA A 2 33.69 -33.41 6.45
N LYS A 3 33.08 -32.79 7.45
CA LYS A 3 32.24 -31.60 7.34
C LYS A 3 33.12 -30.39 6.99
N ASN A 4 32.94 -29.84 5.81
CA ASN A 4 33.73 -28.71 5.30
C ASN A 4 33.49 -27.46 6.17
N PRO A 5 34.48 -26.96 6.95
CA PRO A 5 34.27 -25.90 7.94
C PRO A 5 34.13 -24.48 7.36
N ASN A 6 34.21 -24.31 6.02
CA ASN A 6 34.24 -23.01 5.36
C ASN A 6 32.97 -22.63 4.57
N LYS A 7 31.85 -23.27 4.85
CA LYS A 7 30.58 -22.77 4.28
C LYS A 7 30.18 -21.51 5.06
N LYS A 8 30.64 -20.33 4.58
CA LYS A 8 30.09 -19.04 5.05
C LYS A 8 28.59 -19.11 4.94
N VAL A 9 27.92 -19.30 6.08
CA VAL A 9 26.48 -19.16 6.19
C VAL A 9 26.17 -17.74 5.76
N ALA A 10 25.48 -17.58 4.63
CA ALA A 10 25.02 -16.28 4.21
C ALA A 10 24.28 -15.63 5.40
N PRO A 11 24.57 -14.37 5.75
CA PRO A 11 23.88 -13.72 6.87
C PRO A 11 22.39 -13.80 6.59
N LYS A 12 21.68 -14.48 7.48
CA LYS A 12 20.22 -14.57 7.47
C LYS A 12 19.74 -13.13 7.50
N ASP A 13 19.07 -12.66 6.45
CA ASP A 13 18.52 -11.29 6.41
C ASP A 13 17.71 -11.10 7.69
N GLU A 14 18.23 -10.34 8.63
CA GLU A 14 17.55 -10.07 9.89
C GLU A 14 16.24 -9.34 9.59
N PRO A 15 15.15 -9.64 10.29
CA PRO A 15 13.84 -9.00 10.06
C PRO A 15 13.94 -7.47 10.13
N MET A 16 14.83 -6.95 10.96
CA MET A 16 15.19 -5.53 11.05
C MET A 16 15.64 -4.93 9.70
N ASN A 17 16.42 -5.68 8.91
CA ASN A 17 16.89 -5.22 7.61
C ASN A 17 15.74 -5.10 6.59
N GLY A 18 14.75 -6.00 6.67
CA GLY A 18 13.52 -5.92 5.88
C GLY A 18 12.69 -4.67 6.21
N ALA A 19 12.42 -4.45 7.48
CA ALA A 19 11.68 -3.28 7.97
C ALA A 19 12.34 -1.96 7.58
N MET A 20 13.67 -1.87 7.72
CA MET A 20 14.45 -0.68 7.37
C MET A 20 14.38 -0.35 5.88
N LYS A 21 14.35 -1.38 4.99
CA LYS A 21 14.16 -1.18 3.55
C LYS A 21 12.79 -0.60 3.21
N PHE A 22 11.72 -1.10 3.84
CA PHE A 22 10.37 -0.56 3.67
C PHE A 22 10.26 0.87 4.19
N PHE A 23 10.86 1.15 5.35
CA PHE A 23 10.90 2.49 5.92
C PHE A 23 11.60 3.48 4.98
N LEU A 24 12.80 3.14 4.51
CA LEU A 24 13.56 4.00 3.61
C LEU A 24 12.81 4.26 2.29
N ALA A 25 12.25 3.20 1.69
CA ALA A 25 11.48 3.32 0.45
C ALA A 25 10.25 4.20 0.64
N GLY A 26 9.52 4.04 1.75
CA GLY A 26 8.38 4.86 2.09
C GLY A 26 8.74 6.33 2.33
N CYS A 27 9.83 6.60 3.06
CA CYS A 27 10.32 7.97 3.26
C CYS A 27 10.69 8.67 1.93
N VAL A 28 11.37 7.96 1.02
CA VAL A 28 11.72 8.52 -0.29
C VAL A 28 10.46 8.79 -1.13
N ALA A 29 9.50 7.86 -1.12
CA ALA A 29 8.23 8.03 -1.82
C ALA A 29 7.43 9.23 -1.25
N GLU A 30 7.33 9.33 0.07
CA GLU A 30 6.63 10.44 0.73
C GLU A 30 7.30 11.79 0.48
N LEU A 31 8.63 11.82 0.54
CA LEU A 31 9.40 13.02 0.24
C LEU A 31 9.10 13.53 -1.19
N TYR A 32 9.03 12.60 -2.16
CA TYR A 32 8.63 12.94 -3.52
C TYR A 32 7.22 13.55 -3.59
N LEU A 33 6.24 12.97 -2.90
CA LEU A 33 4.87 13.49 -2.85
C LEU A 33 4.81 14.88 -2.16
N LEU A 34 5.59 15.07 -1.10
CA LEU A 34 5.69 16.37 -0.41
C LEU A 34 6.30 17.45 -1.30
N ILE A 35 7.31 17.11 -2.12
CA ILE A 35 7.88 18.01 -3.12
C ILE A 35 6.80 18.41 -4.13
N LEU A 36 6.06 17.46 -4.71
CA LEU A 36 4.95 17.76 -5.61
C LEU A 36 3.89 18.64 -4.92
N ARG A 37 3.56 18.35 -3.66
CA ARG A 37 2.59 19.14 -2.90
C ARG A 37 3.07 20.57 -2.69
N ARG A 38 4.36 20.79 -2.35
CA ARG A 38 4.92 22.11 -2.11
C ARG A 38 4.92 22.96 -3.37
N PHE A 39 5.35 22.40 -4.50
CA PHE A 39 5.56 23.15 -5.73
C PHE A 39 4.34 23.23 -6.63
N TYR A 40 3.41 22.27 -6.56
CA TYR A 40 2.23 22.25 -7.42
C TYR A 40 0.96 22.69 -6.69
N ILE A 41 0.62 22.10 -5.53
CA ILE A 41 -0.63 22.45 -4.81
C ILE A 41 -0.45 23.75 -4.04
N ASN A 42 0.64 23.88 -3.27
CA ASN A 42 0.96 25.03 -2.45
C ASN A 42 1.92 25.98 -3.17
N ALA A 43 1.78 26.12 -4.48
CA ALA A 43 2.58 27.05 -5.26
C ALA A 43 2.33 28.50 -4.81
N ASP A 44 3.39 29.29 -4.73
CA ASP A 44 3.33 30.68 -4.25
C ASP A 44 2.62 31.60 -5.28
N SER A 45 2.51 31.19 -6.55
CA SER A 45 1.79 31.91 -7.61
C SER A 45 1.03 30.97 -8.55
N GLU A 46 -0.05 31.49 -9.15
CA GLU A 46 -0.83 30.77 -10.16
C GLU A 46 0.02 30.44 -11.40
N LEU A 47 0.93 31.35 -11.80
CA LEU A 47 1.82 31.13 -12.93
C LEU A 47 2.75 29.94 -12.68
N THR A 48 3.27 29.80 -11.49
CA THR A 48 4.09 28.63 -11.10
C THR A 48 3.27 27.35 -11.19
N ARG A 49 2.02 27.35 -10.72
CA ARG A 49 1.14 26.21 -10.77
C ARG A 49 0.82 25.78 -12.20
N ILE A 50 0.56 26.73 -13.10
CA ILE A 50 0.32 26.48 -14.53
C ILE A 50 1.59 25.89 -15.18
N ALA A 51 2.76 26.46 -14.92
CA ALA A 51 4.02 25.94 -15.44
C ALA A 51 4.30 24.50 -14.98
N TRP A 52 3.96 24.17 -13.71
CA TRP A 52 4.05 22.79 -13.21
C TRP A 52 3.08 21.87 -13.93
N TYR A 53 1.84 22.29 -14.17
CA TYR A 53 0.84 21.49 -14.86
C TYR A 53 1.22 21.22 -16.34
N ASP A 54 1.68 22.22 -17.06
CA ASP A 54 1.91 22.14 -18.51
C ASP A 54 3.27 21.48 -18.85
N HIS A 55 4.30 21.72 -18.05
CA HIS A 55 5.65 21.27 -18.40
C HIS A 55 6.21 20.23 -17.42
N TYR A 56 6.26 20.55 -16.13
CA TYR A 56 7.00 19.73 -15.18
C TYR A 56 6.32 18.37 -14.91
N LEU A 57 5.01 18.32 -14.76
CA LEU A 57 4.31 17.05 -14.52
C LEU A 57 4.40 16.11 -15.73
N TRP A 58 4.36 16.63 -16.96
CA TRP A 58 4.57 15.81 -18.17
C TRP A 58 5.98 15.26 -18.24
N THR A 59 6.95 16.10 -17.98
CA THR A 59 8.37 15.71 -17.97
C THR A 59 8.63 14.64 -16.91
N LEU A 60 8.12 14.83 -15.67
CA LEU A 60 8.27 13.85 -14.59
C LEU A 60 7.55 12.52 -14.90
N ALA A 61 6.34 12.58 -15.49
CA ALA A 61 5.65 11.38 -15.93
C ALA A 61 6.42 10.64 -17.03
N GLY A 62 6.99 11.37 -17.98
CA GLY A 62 7.83 10.82 -19.05
C GLY A 62 9.12 10.19 -18.49
N ILE A 63 9.80 10.86 -17.56
CA ILE A 63 10.99 10.31 -16.88
C ILE A 63 10.61 9.03 -16.12
N GLY A 64 9.50 9.05 -15.37
CA GLY A 64 9.00 7.87 -14.66
C GLY A 64 8.73 6.68 -15.59
N ALA A 65 8.06 6.93 -16.71
CA ALA A 65 7.80 5.92 -17.74
C ALA A 65 9.10 5.39 -18.38
N GLY A 66 10.05 6.28 -18.67
CA GLY A 66 11.37 5.90 -19.19
C GLY A 66 12.16 5.01 -18.22
N VAL A 67 12.23 5.40 -16.94
CA VAL A 67 12.89 4.61 -15.89
C VAL A 67 12.20 3.26 -15.70
N LEU A 68 10.86 3.22 -15.75
CA LEU A 68 10.12 1.95 -15.73
C LEU A 68 10.51 1.04 -16.90
N ALA A 69 10.49 1.57 -18.12
CA ALA A 69 10.85 0.79 -19.31
C ALA A 69 12.28 0.25 -19.25
N VAL A 70 13.24 1.10 -18.89
CA VAL A 70 14.65 0.69 -18.71
C VAL A 70 14.78 -0.35 -17.62
N GLY A 71 14.11 -0.17 -16.48
CA GLY A 71 14.12 -1.12 -15.37
C GLY A 71 13.54 -2.50 -15.76
N VAL A 72 12.43 -2.52 -16.49
CA VAL A 72 11.82 -3.78 -16.98
C VAL A 72 12.72 -4.47 -18.01
N ILE A 73 13.24 -3.73 -18.99
CA ILE A 73 14.16 -4.29 -19.99
C ILE A 73 15.41 -4.86 -19.30
N ALA A 74 16.02 -4.11 -18.39
CA ALA A 74 17.16 -4.57 -17.61
C ALA A 74 16.85 -5.82 -16.79
N ALA A 75 15.67 -5.91 -16.16
CA ALA A 75 15.24 -7.08 -15.40
C ALA A 75 15.05 -8.32 -16.28
N LEU A 76 14.60 -8.14 -17.53
CA LEU A 76 14.44 -9.22 -18.50
C LEU A 76 15.78 -9.69 -19.06
N VAL A 77 16.70 -8.77 -19.36
CA VAL A 77 18.03 -9.09 -19.90
C VAL A 77 18.94 -9.72 -18.84
N LEU A 78 18.86 -9.24 -17.59
CA LEU A 78 19.74 -9.69 -16.50
C LEU A 78 19.22 -10.93 -15.75
N ARG A 79 18.40 -11.76 -16.38
CA ARG A 79 17.86 -13.01 -15.78
C ARG A 79 18.92 -13.96 -15.24
N GLY A 80 20.16 -13.90 -15.75
CA GLY A 80 21.25 -14.75 -15.30
C GLY A 80 21.86 -14.38 -13.94
N SER A 81 21.57 -13.21 -13.37
CA SER A 81 22.13 -12.76 -12.10
C SER A 81 21.03 -12.25 -11.14
N ALA A 82 20.70 -13.07 -10.15
CA ALA A 82 19.63 -12.77 -9.19
C ALA A 82 19.79 -11.40 -8.48
N LYS A 83 21.02 -10.98 -8.15
CA LYS A 83 21.26 -9.67 -7.53
C LYS A 83 20.97 -8.50 -8.47
N LYS A 84 21.47 -8.58 -9.70
CA LYS A 84 21.27 -7.53 -10.73
C LYS A 84 19.82 -7.46 -11.17
N GLN A 85 19.15 -8.58 -11.31
CA GLN A 85 17.72 -8.65 -11.62
C GLN A 85 16.88 -7.98 -10.53
N LYS A 86 17.21 -8.23 -9.24
CA LYS A 86 16.50 -7.61 -8.12
C LYS A 86 16.65 -6.08 -8.10
N SER A 87 17.85 -5.54 -8.38
CA SER A 87 18.06 -4.09 -8.48
C SER A 87 17.31 -3.47 -9.66
N ALA A 88 17.24 -4.17 -10.79
CA ALA A 88 16.48 -3.73 -11.95
C ALA A 88 14.97 -3.66 -11.67
N TRP A 89 14.40 -4.62 -10.93
CA TRP A 89 13.01 -4.57 -10.49
C TRP A 89 12.73 -3.43 -9.52
N ILE A 90 13.67 -3.11 -8.62
CA ILE A 90 13.54 -1.95 -7.71
C ILE A 90 13.51 -0.65 -8.52
N LEU A 91 14.38 -0.54 -9.53
CA LEU A 91 14.39 0.61 -10.42
C LEU A 91 13.09 0.75 -11.21
N ALA A 92 12.57 -0.38 -11.74
CA ALA A 92 11.27 -0.41 -12.43
C ALA A 92 10.13 0.04 -11.50
N ALA A 93 10.11 -0.45 -10.26
CA ALA A 93 9.10 -0.07 -9.27
C ALA A 93 9.16 1.42 -8.91
N ALA A 94 10.37 1.99 -8.76
CA ALA A 94 10.55 3.41 -8.53
C ALA A 94 10.06 4.25 -9.71
N GLY A 95 10.40 3.86 -10.95
CA GLY A 95 9.90 4.52 -12.16
C GLY A 95 8.38 4.42 -12.30
N ALA A 96 7.80 3.25 -12.00
CA ALA A 96 6.35 3.06 -11.98
C ALA A 96 5.66 3.99 -10.97
N PHE A 97 6.23 4.10 -9.76
CA PHE A 97 5.68 4.98 -8.72
C PHE A 97 5.71 6.45 -9.15
N VAL A 98 6.86 6.94 -9.62
CA VAL A 98 7.01 8.32 -10.08
C VAL A 98 6.08 8.63 -11.24
N GLY A 99 6.04 7.75 -12.27
CA GLY A 99 5.18 7.93 -13.42
C GLY A 99 3.69 7.88 -13.08
N ALA A 100 3.26 6.88 -12.30
CA ALA A 100 1.87 6.74 -11.89
C ALA A 100 1.42 7.89 -10.96
N ALA A 101 2.23 8.25 -9.96
CA ALA A 101 1.90 9.32 -9.04
C ALA A 101 1.72 10.66 -9.79
N THR A 102 2.64 11.03 -10.67
CA THR A 102 2.52 12.26 -11.47
C THR A 102 1.34 12.24 -12.43
N ALA A 103 1.09 11.13 -13.11
CA ALA A 103 -0.05 10.99 -14.01
C ALA A 103 -1.40 11.14 -13.27
N LEU A 104 -1.53 10.50 -12.11
CA LEU A 104 -2.72 10.58 -11.27
C LEU A 104 -2.94 11.98 -10.69
N VAL A 105 -1.87 12.64 -10.24
CA VAL A 105 -1.92 14.03 -9.73
C VAL A 105 -2.33 15.00 -10.83
N ARG A 106 -1.87 14.78 -12.06
CA ARG A 106 -2.28 15.58 -13.21
C ARG A 106 -3.76 15.39 -13.55
N TRP A 107 -4.26 14.16 -13.46
CA TRP A 107 -5.69 13.88 -13.71
C TRP A 107 -6.57 14.51 -12.63
N ASN A 108 -6.22 14.36 -11.38
CA ASN A 108 -6.99 14.92 -10.26
C ASN A 108 -6.06 15.37 -9.13
N MET A 109 -6.07 16.66 -8.86
CA MET A 109 -5.26 17.28 -7.80
C MET A 109 -5.54 16.69 -6.40
N ALA A 110 -6.79 16.24 -6.13
CA ALA A 110 -7.15 15.59 -4.87
C ALA A 110 -6.43 14.25 -4.66
N THR A 111 -5.97 13.60 -5.73
CA THR A 111 -5.22 12.33 -5.66
C THR A 111 -3.91 12.49 -4.89
N LEU A 112 -3.27 13.65 -4.94
CA LEU A 112 -2.05 13.88 -4.19
C LEU A 112 -2.30 13.83 -2.67
N SER A 113 -3.37 14.46 -2.19
CA SER A 113 -3.76 14.40 -0.78
C SER A 113 -4.12 12.96 -0.33
N PHE A 114 -4.69 12.18 -1.24
CA PHE A 114 -4.97 10.77 -1.00
C PHE A 114 -3.67 9.96 -0.91
N MET A 115 -2.73 10.15 -1.84
CA MET A 115 -1.46 9.43 -1.86
C MET A 115 -0.58 9.72 -0.64
N THR A 116 -0.56 10.97 -0.15
CA THR A 116 0.17 11.32 1.09
C THR A 116 -0.37 10.63 2.34
N ILE A 117 -1.57 10.04 2.30
CA ILE A 117 -2.10 9.20 3.37
C ILE A 117 -1.79 7.73 3.10
N VAL A 118 -1.96 7.29 1.86
CA VAL A 118 -1.82 5.87 1.48
C VAL A 118 -0.37 5.39 1.56
N VAL A 119 0.60 6.20 1.15
CA VAL A 119 2.01 5.80 1.14
C VAL A 119 2.54 5.50 2.55
N PRO A 120 2.34 6.34 3.59
CA PRO A 120 2.72 5.98 4.95
C PRO A 120 2.00 4.74 5.47
N VAL A 121 0.73 4.53 5.13
CA VAL A 121 -0.02 3.33 5.53
C VAL A 121 0.61 2.07 4.93
N ILE A 122 0.91 2.08 3.62
CA ILE A 122 1.58 0.96 2.95
C ILE A 122 2.98 0.73 3.54
N MET A 123 3.72 1.80 3.85
CA MET A 123 5.02 1.70 4.50
C MET A 123 4.91 1.01 5.87
N LEU A 124 3.97 1.44 6.72
CA LEU A 124 3.75 0.83 8.03
C LEU A 124 3.34 -0.63 7.91
N LEU A 125 2.43 -0.97 6.98
CA LEU A 125 2.06 -2.36 6.71
C LEU A 125 3.26 -3.18 6.26
N GLY A 126 4.11 -2.65 5.39
CA GLY A 126 5.34 -3.32 4.95
C GLY A 126 6.31 -3.60 6.12
N ILE A 127 6.45 -2.65 7.06
CA ILE A 127 7.24 -2.81 8.27
C ILE A 127 6.62 -3.89 9.17
N LEU A 128 5.30 -3.87 9.37
CA LEU A 128 4.59 -4.88 10.15
C LEU A 128 4.78 -6.29 9.57
N TRP A 129 4.68 -6.44 8.25
CA TRP A 129 4.93 -7.72 7.55
C TRP A 129 6.39 -8.20 7.67
N ALA A 130 7.34 -7.30 7.89
CA ALA A 130 8.74 -7.63 8.08
C ALA A 130 9.08 -8.01 9.54
N LEU A 131 8.37 -7.44 10.52
CA LEU A 131 8.67 -7.59 11.95
C LEU A 131 7.81 -8.63 12.64
N TYR A 132 6.54 -8.74 12.27
CA TYR A 132 5.56 -9.59 12.94
C TYR A 132 5.33 -10.92 12.22
N ASP A 133 4.80 -11.88 12.96
CA ASP A 133 4.34 -13.14 12.41
C ASP A 133 3.22 -12.92 11.39
N ARG A 134 3.16 -13.77 10.39
CA ARG A 134 2.24 -13.64 9.25
C ARG A 134 0.77 -13.52 9.66
N GLU A 135 0.40 -14.12 10.77
CA GLU A 135 -0.96 -14.10 11.33
C GLU A 135 -1.33 -12.71 11.84
N CYS A 136 -0.47 -12.15 12.68
CA CYS A 136 -0.64 -10.80 13.20
C CYS A 136 -0.55 -9.75 12.09
N ALA A 137 0.42 -9.90 11.17
CA ALA A 137 0.57 -9.00 10.03
C ALA A 137 -0.69 -9.01 9.14
N LEU A 138 -1.28 -10.18 8.88
CA LEU A 138 -2.51 -10.30 8.10
C LEU A 138 -3.71 -9.70 8.85
N ALA A 139 -3.84 -9.94 10.15
CA ALA A 139 -4.89 -9.35 10.98
C ALA A 139 -4.81 -7.81 10.99
N LEU A 140 -3.60 -7.25 11.18
CA LEU A 140 -3.36 -5.81 11.15
C LEU A 140 -3.62 -5.20 9.76
N THR A 141 -3.33 -5.96 8.67
CA THR A 141 -3.65 -5.53 7.31
C THR A 141 -5.15 -5.43 7.09
N VAL A 142 -5.91 -6.39 7.59
CA VAL A 142 -7.38 -6.39 7.53
C VAL A 142 -7.95 -5.22 8.32
N LEU A 143 -7.47 -4.97 9.54
CA LEU A 143 -7.89 -3.82 10.35
C LEU A 143 -7.53 -2.49 9.69
N GLY A 144 -6.31 -2.34 9.19
CA GLY A 144 -5.86 -1.14 8.49
C GLY A 144 -6.69 -0.84 7.23
N ALA A 145 -6.98 -1.87 6.43
CA ALA A 145 -7.86 -1.73 5.27
C ALA A 145 -9.29 -1.34 5.66
N SER A 146 -9.81 -1.89 6.77
CA SER A 146 -11.14 -1.54 7.30
C SER A 146 -11.21 -0.08 7.75
N LEU A 147 -10.19 0.41 8.45
CA LEU A 147 -10.10 1.82 8.85
C LEU A 147 -10.08 2.74 7.63
N PHE A 148 -9.38 2.33 6.57
CA PHE A 148 -9.34 3.07 5.33
C PHE A 148 -10.71 3.14 4.63
N VAL A 149 -11.43 2.02 4.60
CA VAL A 149 -12.80 1.96 4.06
C VAL A 149 -13.75 2.82 4.91
N LEU A 150 -13.67 2.75 6.24
CA LEU A 150 -14.47 3.58 7.17
C LEU A 150 -14.18 5.07 7.00
N TRP A 151 -12.91 5.44 6.81
CA TRP A 151 -12.53 6.81 6.49
C TRP A 151 -13.18 7.29 5.18
N GLY A 152 -13.20 6.44 4.14
CA GLY A 152 -13.87 6.71 2.87
C GLY A 152 -15.38 6.92 3.04
N VAL A 153 -16.04 6.06 3.83
CA VAL A 153 -17.48 6.20 4.17
C VAL A 153 -17.74 7.54 4.84
N ARG A 154 -16.93 7.90 5.82
CA ARG A 154 -17.08 9.15 6.55
C ARG A 154 -16.87 10.37 5.64
N ARG A 155 -15.86 10.34 4.81
CA ARG A 155 -15.48 11.49 3.96
C ARG A 155 -16.41 11.72 2.79
N TYR A 156 -16.93 10.64 2.19
CA TYR A 156 -17.66 10.69 0.93
C TYR A 156 -19.09 10.09 1.02
N GLY A 157 -19.44 9.46 2.14
CA GLY A 157 -20.73 8.74 2.30
C GLY A 157 -21.96 9.63 2.18
N SER A 158 -21.84 10.92 2.51
CA SER A 158 -22.92 11.92 2.36
C SER A 158 -23.01 12.53 0.96
N SER A 159 -22.06 12.28 0.07
CA SER A 159 -22.05 12.82 -1.28
C SER A 159 -23.07 12.08 -2.15
N MET A 160 -23.89 12.84 -2.90
CA MET A 160 -24.96 12.30 -3.72
C MET A 160 -24.47 11.35 -4.83
N TYR A 161 -23.34 11.66 -5.46
CA TYR A 161 -22.74 10.85 -6.53
C TYR A 161 -21.74 9.81 -6.02
N VAL A 162 -20.85 10.19 -5.11
CA VAL A 162 -19.78 9.34 -4.63
C VAL A 162 -20.25 8.40 -3.50
N GLY A 163 -21.27 8.82 -2.74
CA GLY A 163 -21.79 8.05 -1.60
C GLY A 163 -22.31 6.67 -2.00
N THR A 164 -22.97 6.54 -3.14
CA THR A 164 -23.43 5.24 -3.65
C THR A 164 -22.24 4.34 -4.01
N THR A 165 -21.24 4.88 -4.69
CA THR A 165 -20.00 4.14 -5.02
C THR A 165 -19.27 3.66 -3.77
N VAL A 166 -19.18 4.52 -2.74
CA VAL A 166 -18.56 4.16 -1.47
C VAL A 166 -19.34 3.05 -0.77
N LYS A 167 -20.67 3.09 -0.74
CA LYS A 167 -21.50 2.01 -0.18
C LYS A 167 -21.30 0.69 -0.92
N VAL A 168 -21.21 0.72 -2.24
CA VAL A 168 -20.89 -0.48 -3.05
C VAL A 168 -19.49 -1.03 -2.69
N CYS A 169 -18.49 -0.16 -2.54
CA CYS A 169 -17.15 -0.56 -2.11
C CYS A 169 -17.17 -1.22 -0.71
N VAL A 170 -17.97 -0.71 0.23
CA VAL A 170 -18.14 -1.33 1.55
C VAL A 170 -18.73 -2.73 1.43
N VAL A 171 -19.76 -2.92 0.61
CA VAL A 171 -20.37 -4.24 0.39
C VAL A 171 -19.37 -5.21 -0.23
N ILE A 172 -18.63 -4.78 -1.25
CA ILE A 172 -17.58 -5.59 -1.87
C ILE A 172 -16.54 -5.99 -0.81
N TYR A 173 -16.12 -5.05 0.03
CA TYR A 173 -15.13 -5.32 1.08
C TYR A 173 -15.67 -6.28 2.15
N LEU A 174 -16.95 -6.20 2.53
CA LEU A 174 -17.59 -7.18 3.42
C LEU A 174 -17.58 -8.60 2.81
N VAL A 175 -17.85 -8.72 1.52
CA VAL A 175 -17.77 -10.00 0.80
C VAL A 175 -16.33 -10.53 0.81
N LEU A 176 -15.33 -9.67 0.61
CA LEU A 176 -13.92 -10.05 0.69
C LEU A 176 -13.52 -10.51 2.09
N LEU A 177 -14.02 -9.86 3.16
CA LEU A 177 -13.80 -10.30 4.54
C LEU A 177 -14.40 -11.67 4.81
N ALA A 178 -15.64 -11.92 4.35
CA ALA A 178 -16.29 -13.21 4.47
C ALA A 178 -15.53 -14.31 3.68
N ALA A 179 -15.08 -13.99 2.47
CA ALA A 179 -14.27 -14.87 1.66
C ALA A 179 -12.92 -15.20 2.33
N LEU A 180 -12.25 -14.18 2.92
CA LEU A 180 -11.01 -14.37 3.66
C LEU A 180 -11.21 -15.30 4.87
N ALA A 181 -12.27 -15.09 5.65
CA ALA A 181 -12.62 -15.95 6.78
C ALA A 181 -12.90 -17.39 6.34
N ALA A 182 -13.64 -17.58 5.23
CA ALA A 182 -13.91 -18.91 4.66
C ALA A 182 -12.64 -19.59 4.15
N LEU A 183 -11.75 -18.87 3.45
CA LEU A 183 -10.47 -19.39 2.98
C LEU A 183 -9.53 -19.76 4.13
N THR A 184 -9.55 -19.00 5.22
CA THR A 184 -8.78 -19.31 6.45
C THR A 184 -9.31 -20.58 7.09
N LYS A 185 -10.64 -20.79 7.11
CA LYS A 185 -11.28 -22.01 7.62
C LYS A 185 -10.95 -23.22 6.75
N SER A 186 -11.00 -23.07 5.43
CA SER A 186 -10.75 -24.19 4.47
C SER A 186 -9.28 -24.59 4.36
N GLY A 187 -8.35 -23.87 5.00
CA GLY A 187 -6.91 -24.16 4.95
C GLY A 187 -6.25 -23.88 3.60
N LYS A 188 -6.97 -23.27 2.64
CA LYS A 188 -6.41 -22.96 1.31
C LYS A 188 -5.35 -21.84 1.35
N LEU A 189 -5.29 -21.09 2.44
CA LEU A 189 -4.27 -20.06 2.68
C LEU A 189 -2.94 -20.61 3.25
N ASN A 190 -2.65 -21.90 3.12
CA ASN A 190 -1.43 -22.54 3.68
C ASN A 190 -0.10 -21.92 3.17
N LYS A 191 -0.13 -21.17 2.05
CA LYS A 191 1.03 -20.43 1.58
C LYS A 191 1.29 -19.15 2.39
N LEU A 192 0.25 -18.54 2.95
CA LEU A 192 0.32 -17.31 3.73
C LEU A 192 0.30 -17.59 5.23
N LEU A 193 -0.53 -18.55 5.65
CA LEU A 193 -0.68 -18.98 7.04
C LEU A 193 -0.19 -20.43 7.17
N PRO A 194 0.92 -20.69 7.88
CA PRO A 194 1.36 -22.06 8.14
C PRO A 194 0.27 -22.85 8.90
N PRO A 195 0.17 -24.18 8.71
CA PRO A 195 -0.92 -24.99 9.28
C PRO A 195 -0.94 -25.00 10.82
N LYS A 196 0.20 -24.67 11.47
CA LYS A 196 0.33 -24.54 12.94
C LYS A 196 0.02 -23.12 13.45
N ALA A 197 -0.32 -22.20 12.55
CA ALA A 197 -0.58 -20.80 12.85
C ALA A 197 -1.86 -20.64 13.66
N ASP A 198 -1.85 -19.74 14.63
CA ASP A 198 -3.04 -19.39 15.40
C ASP A 198 -3.98 -18.54 14.53
N LYS A 199 -5.12 -19.06 14.17
CA LYS A 199 -6.09 -18.38 13.28
C LYS A 199 -6.98 -17.38 13.99
N LEU A 200 -6.92 -17.35 15.31
CA LEU A 200 -7.78 -16.52 16.16
C LEU A 200 -7.63 -15.01 15.87
N PRO A 201 -6.40 -14.44 15.72
CA PRO A 201 -6.26 -13.01 15.42
C PRO A 201 -6.90 -12.59 14.11
N VAL A 202 -6.84 -13.46 13.09
CA VAL A 202 -7.44 -13.18 11.76
C VAL A 202 -8.97 -13.19 11.84
N TYR A 203 -9.55 -14.14 12.56
CA TYR A 203 -11.01 -14.17 12.76
C TYR A 203 -11.50 -12.98 13.59
N ALA A 204 -10.77 -12.62 14.65
CA ALA A 204 -11.08 -11.46 15.47
C ALA A 204 -11.04 -10.17 14.63
N ALA A 205 -10.00 -9.98 13.81
CA ALA A 205 -9.88 -8.84 12.91
C ALA A 205 -11.02 -8.79 11.88
N CYS A 206 -11.36 -9.91 11.25
CA CYS A 206 -12.48 -9.98 10.30
C CYS A 206 -13.83 -9.68 10.98
N GLY A 207 -14.06 -10.21 12.18
CA GLY A 207 -15.27 -9.98 12.95
C GLY A 207 -15.44 -8.52 13.37
N LEU A 208 -14.42 -7.92 13.98
CA LEU A 208 -14.42 -6.51 14.37
C LEU A 208 -14.61 -5.58 13.17
N SER A 209 -13.91 -5.86 12.06
CA SER A 209 -14.03 -5.10 10.83
C SER A 209 -15.44 -5.17 10.24
N ALA A 210 -16.03 -6.37 10.21
CA ALA A 210 -17.38 -6.56 9.69
C ALA A 210 -18.42 -5.83 10.57
N LEU A 211 -18.31 -5.90 11.89
CA LEU A 211 -19.19 -5.19 12.83
C LEU A 211 -19.08 -3.68 12.64
N ALA A 212 -17.87 -3.11 12.58
CA ALA A 212 -17.66 -1.69 12.39
C ALA A 212 -18.23 -1.19 11.05
N LEU A 213 -18.06 -1.95 9.97
CA LEU A 213 -18.57 -1.60 8.64
C LEU A 213 -20.10 -1.70 8.58
N LEU A 214 -20.71 -2.73 9.17
CA LEU A 214 -22.16 -2.86 9.28
C LEU A 214 -22.76 -1.71 10.09
N ALA A 215 -22.15 -1.36 11.23
CA ALA A 215 -22.56 -0.20 12.02
C ALA A 215 -22.48 1.10 11.22
N SER A 216 -21.46 1.27 10.38
CA SER A 216 -21.30 2.45 9.52
C SER A 216 -22.37 2.56 8.43
N LEU A 217 -22.93 1.44 7.96
CA LEU A 217 -24.02 1.41 6.98
C LEU A 217 -25.38 1.74 7.60
N LEU A 218 -25.57 1.41 8.88
CA LEU A 218 -26.85 1.58 9.58
C LEU A 218 -27.11 3.02 10.06
N GLY A 219 -26.08 3.84 10.24
CA GLY A 219 -26.28 5.22 10.67
C GLY A 219 -25.07 6.13 10.53
N GLY A 220 -25.29 7.30 9.92
CA GLY A 220 -24.22 8.28 9.69
C GLY A 220 -23.53 8.83 10.96
N GLY A 221 -24.20 8.77 12.15
CA GLY A 221 -23.61 9.15 13.45
C GLY A 221 -22.76 8.03 14.06
N ILE A 222 -23.11 6.79 13.84
CA ILE A 222 -22.43 5.61 14.40
C ILE A 222 -21.07 5.39 13.73
N SER A 223 -20.89 5.79 12.47
CA SER A 223 -19.62 5.68 11.77
C SER A 223 -18.47 6.44 12.44
N TYR A 224 -18.80 7.53 13.17
CA TYR A 224 -17.81 8.29 13.94
C TYR A 224 -17.26 7.46 15.11
N TYR A 225 -18.15 6.85 15.89
CA TYR A 225 -17.76 6.03 17.03
C TYR A 225 -17.09 4.72 16.62
N ALA A 226 -17.57 4.08 15.53
CA ALA A 226 -16.98 2.85 14.99
C ALA A 226 -15.54 3.02 14.47
N MET A 227 -15.10 4.24 14.21
CA MET A 227 -13.73 4.52 13.79
C MET A 227 -12.77 4.69 14.98
N TRP A 228 -13.29 4.96 16.19
CA TRP A 228 -12.50 5.21 17.40
C TRP A 228 -12.52 4.01 18.38
N ALA A 229 -13.35 3.02 18.13
CA ALA A 229 -13.41 1.75 18.88
C ALA A 229 -12.43 0.70 18.31
#